data_3cfe95082b79f32dd814137d751256ad
#
_entry.id   3cfe95082b79f32dd814137d751256ad
#
_cell.length_a   1.000
_cell.length_b   1.000
_cell.length_c   1.000
_cell.angle_alpha   90.00
_cell.angle_beta   90.00
_cell.angle_gamma   90.00
#
_symmetry.space_group_name_H-M   'P 1'
#
loop_
_entity.id
_entity.type
_entity.pdbx_description
1 polymer ?
#
loop_
_entity_poly.entity_id
_entity_poly.type
_entity_poly.pdbx_seq_one_letter_code
_entity_poly.pdbx_strand_id
1 'polypeptide(L)'
;MTFSLVGRCARTRAYGAAITTSDLAVGSRCVGLAHGKGGVLSQHRTDPRLRDLGVRLLAEGASADAVLTEICGSTPDIEWRQVGVIDAQGRIAVH
;
A
#
# COMPACT_ATOMS: atom_id res chain seq x y z
N MET A 1 -3.86 9.50 -15.51
CA MET A 1 -3.04 8.29 -15.36
C MET A 1 -2.17 8.45 -14.12
N THR A 2 -2.00 7.39 -13.35
CA THR A 2 -1.26 7.41 -12.09
C THR A 2 -0.19 6.33 -12.11
N PHE A 3 1.02 6.70 -11.72
CA PHE A 3 2.13 5.76 -11.53
C PHE A 3 2.58 5.84 -10.08
N SER A 4 2.76 4.68 -9.46
CA SER A 4 3.27 4.63 -8.10
C SER A 4 4.24 3.46 -7.94
N LEU A 5 5.14 3.61 -6.98
CA LEU A 5 6.03 2.54 -6.59
C LEU A 5 6.27 2.60 -5.09
N VAL A 6 6.54 1.45 -4.51
CA VAL A 6 7.02 1.31 -3.15
C VAL A 6 8.22 0.37 -3.16
N GLY A 7 9.24 0.69 -2.39
CA GLY A 7 10.45 -0.09 -2.34
C GLY A 7 10.98 -0.27 -0.94
N ARG A 8 11.81 -1.30 -0.78
CA ARG A 8 12.49 -1.64 0.48
C ARG A 8 13.98 -1.76 0.23
N CYS A 9 14.77 -1.16 1.10
CA CYS A 9 16.21 -1.38 1.12
C CYS A 9 16.50 -2.61 1.99
N ALA A 10 17.02 -3.67 1.37
CA ALA A 10 17.32 -4.91 2.10
C ALA A 10 18.39 -4.72 3.18
N ARG A 11 19.32 -3.78 2.96
CA ARG A 11 20.42 -3.52 3.88
C ARG A 11 19.97 -2.74 5.11
N THR A 12 19.19 -1.68 4.92
CA THR A 12 18.78 -0.78 6.01
C THR A 12 17.37 -1.06 6.51
N ARG A 13 16.58 -1.83 5.73
CA ARG A 13 15.16 -2.08 5.94
C ARG A 13 14.31 -0.80 5.89
N ALA A 14 14.84 0.25 5.27
CA ALA A 14 14.08 1.46 5.00
C ALA A 14 13.08 1.21 3.88
N TYR A 15 11.91 1.84 3.98
CA TYR A 15 10.88 1.82 2.94
C TYR A 15 10.72 3.21 2.37
N GLY A 16 10.46 3.28 1.09
CA GLY A 16 10.15 4.52 0.41
C GLY A 16 9.07 4.32 -0.61
N ALA A 17 8.35 5.38 -0.92
CA ALA A 17 7.31 5.33 -1.95
C ALA A 17 7.31 6.62 -2.73
N ALA A 18 6.87 6.53 -3.99
CA ALA A 18 6.70 7.68 -4.85
C ALA A 18 5.43 7.49 -5.67
N ILE A 19 4.77 8.60 -5.97
CA ILE A 19 3.56 8.59 -6.80
C ILE A 19 3.54 9.83 -7.67
N THR A 20 3.09 9.67 -8.91
CA THR A 20 2.88 10.80 -9.84
C THR A 20 1.55 10.62 -10.56
N THR A 21 0.82 11.72 -10.69
CA THR A 21 -0.48 11.77 -11.35
C THR A 21 -0.82 13.21 -11.71
N SER A 22 -1.88 13.40 -12.49
CA SER A 22 -2.43 14.71 -12.79
C SER A 22 -3.28 15.30 -11.66
N ASP A 23 -3.58 14.51 -10.63
CA ASP A 23 -4.42 14.94 -9.50
C ASP A 23 -3.59 15.62 -8.41
N LEU A 24 -4.28 16.32 -7.48
CA LEU A 24 -3.64 17.06 -6.40
C LEU A 24 -3.46 16.19 -5.15
N ALA A 25 -2.36 16.41 -4.44
CA ALA A 25 -2.09 15.87 -3.10
C ALA A 25 -2.23 14.35 -3.00
N VAL A 26 -1.86 13.61 -4.05
CA VAL A 26 -2.02 12.15 -4.09
C VAL A 26 -1.18 11.42 -3.05
N GLY A 27 -0.03 11.96 -2.67
CA GLY A 27 0.81 11.35 -1.64
C GLY A 27 0.10 11.21 -0.31
N SER A 28 -0.79 12.13 0.03
CA SER A 28 -1.56 12.08 1.27
C SER A 28 -2.71 11.05 1.25
N ARG A 29 -3.07 10.56 0.06
CA ARG A 29 -4.22 9.66 -0.10
C ARG A 29 -3.83 8.25 -0.51
N CYS A 30 -2.78 8.12 -1.30
CA CYS A 30 -2.47 6.87 -2.00
C CYS A 30 -1.34 6.07 -1.37
N VAL A 31 -0.45 6.71 -0.62
CA VAL A 31 0.76 6.09 -0.07
C VAL A 31 0.65 5.98 1.45
N GLY A 32 0.95 4.80 1.98
CA GLY A 32 1.07 4.59 3.41
C GLY A 32 2.30 3.76 3.72
N LEU A 33 3.06 4.16 4.73
CA LEU A 33 4.26 3.44 5.17
C LEU A 33 4.13 3.10 6.64
N ALA A 34 4.47 1.84 6.99
CA ALA A 34 4.63 1.38 8.36
C ALA A 34 6.12 1.23 8.62
N HIS A 35 6.68 2.05 9.50
CA HIS A 35 8.12 2.11 9.74
C HIS A 35 8.70 0.73 10.06
N GLY A 36 9.67 0.29 9.26
CA GLY A 36 10.32 -1.02 9.40
C GLY A 36 9.42 -2.23 9.13
N LYS A 37 8.17 -2.02 8.71
CA LYS A 37 7.18 -3.08 8.55
C LYS A 37 6.64 -3.23 7.14
N GLY A 38 6.66 -2.17 6.34
CA GLY A 38 6.21 -2.26 4.96
C GLY A 38 5.53 -1.02 4.43
N GLY A 39 4.88 -1.17 3.29
CA GLY A 39 4.18 -0.06 2.64
C GLY A 39 2.97 -0.53 1.85
N VAL A 40 2.04 0.40 1.65
CA VAL A 40 0.80 0.18 0.91
C VAL A 40 0.63 1.30 -0.12
N LEU A 41 0.28 0.90 -1.32
CA LEU A 41 -0.16 1.82 -2.37
C LEU A 41 -1.63 1.51 -2.65
N SER A 42 -2.47 2.54 -2.68
CA SER A 42 -3.88 2.40 -3.04
C SER A 42 -4.26 3.55 -3.97
N GLN A 43 -4.65 3.22 -5.18
CA GLN A 43 -4.95 4.21 -6.20
C GLN A 43 -6.11 3.76 -7.08
N HIS A 44 -6.54 4.63 -8.00
CA HIS A 44 -7.72 4.48 -8.85
C HIS A 44 -8.98 4.38 -8.00
N ARG A 45 -9.85 5.38 -8.10
CA ARG A 45 -10.99 5.58 -7.18
C ARG A 45 -10.55 5.42 -5.72
N THR A 46 -9.55 6.20 -5.37
CA THR A 46 -8.82 6.06 -4.10
C THR A 46 -9.74 6.18 -2.89
N ASP A 47 -9.64 5.21 -2.01
CA ASP A 47 -10.22 5.25 -0.68
C ASP A 47 -9.08 5.18 0.35
N PRO A 48 -8.76 6.29 1.01
CA PRO A 48 -7.65 6.31 1.97
C PRO A 48 -7.80 5.32 3.14
N ARG A 49 -9.03 4.89 3.43
CA ARG A 49 -9.27 3.90 4.50
C ARG A 49 -8.62 2.56 4.18
N LEU A 50 -8.50 2.20 2.90
CA LEU A 50 -7.82 0.95 2.48
C LEU A 50 -6.32 1.02 2.79
N ARG A 51 -5.71 2.16 2.52
CA ARG A 51 -4.32 2.41 2.87
C ARG A 51 -4.12 2.33 4.38
N ASP A 52 -4.98 2.98 5.15
CA ASP A 52 -4.87 3.02 6.60
C ASP A 52 -5.04 1.63 7.21
N LEU A 53 -5.97 0.84 6.69
CA LEU A 53 -6.14 -0.57 7.07
C LEU A 53 -4.86 -1.37 6.80
N GLY A 54 -4.30 -1.22 5.61
CA GLY A 54 -3.07 -1.93 5.24
C GLY A 54 -1.88 -1.55 6.13
N VAL A 55 -1.70 -0.26 6.41
CA VAL A 55 -0.62 0.21 7.28
C VAL A 55 -0.77 -0.37 8.69
N ARG A 56 -1.98 -0.38 9.23
CA ARG A 56 -2.25 -0.96 10.55
C ARG A 56 -1.90 -2.45 10.59
N LEU A 57 -2.33 -3.21 9.60
CA LEU A 57 -2.06 -4.65 9.54
C LEU A 57 -0.56 -4.94 9.38
N LEU A 58 0.15 -4.17 8.56
CA LEU A 58 1.60 -4.28 8.43
C LEU A 58 2.30 -3.99 9.76
N ALA A 59 1.87 -2.96 10.47
CA ALA A 59 2.43 -2.61 11.78
C ALA A 59 2.22 -3.74 12.80
N GLU A 60 1.16 -4.53 12.66
CA GLU A 60 0.88 -5.70 13.48
C GLU A 60 1.66 -6.96 13.02
N GLY A 61 2.41 -6.86 11.93
CA GLY A 61 3.26 -7.95 11.43
C GLY A 61 2.62 -8.85 10.37
N ALA A 62 1.49 -8.44 9.78
CA ALA A 62 0.84 -9.23 8.75
C ALA A 62 1.68 -9.32 7.47
N SER A 63 1.57 -10.44 6.74
CA SER A 63 2.20 -10.61 5.45
C SER A 63 1.50 -9.80 4.37
N ALA A 64 2.20 -9.54 3.26
CA ALA A 64 1.62 -8.82 2.13
C ALA A 64 0.34 -9.47 1.62
N ASP A 65 0.32 -10.80 1.49
CA ASP A 65 -0.87 -11.53 1.05
C ASP A 65 -2.03 -11.41 2.03
N ALA A 66 -1.77 -11.50 3.33
CA ALA A 66 -2.79 -11.34 4.36
C ALA A 66 -3.38 -9.93 4.33
N VAL A 67 -2.53 -8.91 4.19
CA VAL A 67 -2.96 -7.51 4.09
C VAL A 67 -3.85 -7.32 2.87
N LEU A 68 -3.42 -7.82 1.72
CA LEU A 68 -4.20 -7.68 0.47
C LEU A 68 -5.56 -8.36 0.59
N THR A 69 -5.61 -9.55 1.16
CA THR A 69 -6.86 -10.28 1.38
C THR A 69 -7.84 -9.46 2.24
N GLU A 70 -7.36 -8.87 3.33
CA GLU A 70 -8.20 -8.03 4.19
C GLU A 70 -8.68 -6.77 3.48
N ILE A 71 -7.80 -6.11 2.71
CA ILE A 71 -8.18 -4.93 1.93
C ILE A 71 -9.26 -5.29 0.91
N CYS A 72 -9.07 -6.37 0.16
CA CYS A 72 -10.04 -6.80 -0.85
C CYS A 72 -11.39 -7.15 -0.23
N GLY A 73 -11.40 -7.74 0.95
CA GLY A 73 -12.63 -8.10 1.66
C GLY A 73 -13.32 -6.91 2.34
N SER A 74 -12.65 -5.78 2.48
CA SER A 74 -13.17 -4.61 3.19
C SER A 74 -13.98 -3.64 2.32
N THR A 75 -13.98 -3.84 1.00
CA THR A 75 -14.67 -2.94 0.07
C THR A 75 -15.37 -3.75 -1.02
N PRO A 76 -16.63 -3.41 -1.34
CA PRO A 76 -17.36 -4.11 -2.42
C PRO A 76 -16.88 -3.73 -3.81
N ASP A 77 -16.14 -2.62 -3.95
CA ASP A 77 -15.75 -2.06 -5.24
C ASP A 77 -14.25 -2.28 -5.54
N ILE A 78 -13.70 -3.40 -5.08
CA ILE A 78 -12.25 -3.65 -5.23
C ILE A 78 -11.80 -3.67 -6.69
N GLU A 79 -12.66 -4.09 -7.62
CA GLU A 79 -12.36 -4.12 -9.05
C GLU A 79 -12.08 -2.73 -9.63
N TRP A 80 -12.50 -1.67 -8.97
CA TRP A 80 -12.25 -0.28 -9.37
C TRP A 80 -11.00 0.31 -8.71
N ARG A 81 -10.24 -0.49 -7.99
CA ARG A 81 -9.08 -0.03 -7.24
C ARG A 81 -7.83 -0.78 -7.65
N GLN A 82 -6.70 -0.15 -7.45
CA GLN A 82 -5.40 -0.76 -7.67
C GLN A 82 -4.62 -0.68 -6.37
N VAL A 83 -4.21 -1.82 -5.85
CA VAL A 83 -3.57 -1.91 -4.54
C VAL A 83 -2.26 -2.67 -4.66
N GLY A 84 -1.21 -2.15 -4.01
CA GLY A 84 0.07 -2.83 -3.89
C GLY A 84 0.52 -2.83 -2.45
N VAL A 85 1.09 -3.94 -2.00
CA VAL A 85 1.58 -4.12 -0.63
C VAL A 85 2.96 -4.74 -0.65
N ILE A 86 3.86 -4.22 0.18
CA ILE A 86 5.15 -4.85 0.48
C ILE A 86 5.26 -5.02 1.99
N ASP A 87 5.67 -6.20 2.46
CA ASP A 87 5.74 -6.50 3.88
C ASP A 87 7.16 -6.39 4.47
N ALA A 88 7.29 -6.76 5.74
CA ALA A 88 8.55 -6.66 6.49
C ALA A 88 9.65 -7.58 5.95
N GLN A 89 9.30 -8.65 5.23
CA GLN A 89 10.23 -9.56 4.58
C GLN A 89 10.50 -9.21 3.13
N GLY A 90 9.90 -8.14 2.61
CA GLY A 90 10.04 -7.76 1.21
C GLY A 90 9.13 -8.53 0.26
N ARG A 91 8.18 -9.30 0.77
CA ARG A 91 7.18 -9.99 -0.06
C ARG A 91 6.16 -8.98 -0.58
N ILE A 92 5.64 -9.25 -1.77
CA ILE A 92 4.78 -8.32 -2.50
C ILE A 92 3.46 -9.00 -2.83
N ALA A 93 2.37 -8.24 -2.72
CA ALA A 93 1.06 -8.63 -3.20
C ALA A 93 0.41 -7.45 -3.93
N VAL A 94 -0.28 -7.73 -5.03
CA VAL A 94 -0.90 -6.69 -5.86
C VAL A 94 -2.29 -7.12 -6.32
N HIS A 95 -3.16 -6.10 -6.49
CA HIS A 95 -4.50 -6.24 -7.07
C HIS A 95 -4.70 -5.19 -8.16
#